data_de34bce9bc5eca5beb97083e997566b3
#
_entry.id   de34bce9bc5eca5beb97083e997566b3
#
_cell.length_a   1.000
_cell.length_b   1.000
_cell.length_c   1.000
_cell.angle_alpha   90.00
_cell.angle_beta   90.00
_cell.angle_gamma   90.00
#
_symmetry.space_group_name_H-M   'P 1'
#
loop_
_entity.id
_entity.type
_entity.pdbx_description
1 polymer ?
#
loop_
_entity_poly.entity_id
_entity_poly.type
_entity_poly.pdbx_seq_one_letter_code
_entity_poly.pdbx_strand_id
1 'polypeptide(L)'
;MALNTVPSSIFAEPAPASPRTMETAVRRLMSVPVHSDLWPAGGDLLPTEAELTAAEVEARYALHSVRACIGRPIAIRVGVGQIEVEGVVDSDERKAEVLLALRGIPHVAAEVRSVAEAVENLGGRELISTPLNQLAGADTTKPRLPIEDLLQRYFSAGKCAGRPSDAQSACVQEEIAGLSREALAHSQGAEAQAWALRRLVEWGPFLKRDELRTATRRLLEIMVREHIDALRNELEQSQAQLKPILSALLGGDTSGMEKQLVPTADQQGDSLSGSLLRLCAAVEEAMNLALGTFAETNRPVGQPEQAMKELLSKLDELNGDFPDLEAHVRAELSGFGKTGVSSEWQEWK
;
A
#
# COMPACT_ATOMS: atom_id res chain seq x y z
N MET A 1 6.17 -30.02 30.01
CA MET A 1 5.85 -29.35 28.74
C MET A 1 6.86 -28.24 28.55
N ALA A 2 7.84 -28.46 27.67
CA ALA A 2 8.89 -27.47 27.40
C ALA A 2 8.41 -26.50 26.33
N LEU A 3 8.34 -25.22 26.67
CA LEU A 3 8.11 -24.13 25.72
C LEU A 3 9.29 -24.09 24.73
N ASN A 4 9.02 -24.38 23.46
CA ASN A 4 9.97 -24.15 22.38
C ASN A 4 10.22 -22.64 22.27
N THR A 5 11.32 -22.18 22.87
CA THR A 5 11.82 -20.84 22.62
C THR A 5 12.36 -20.79 21.21
N VAL A 6 11.78 -19.93 20.39
CA VAL A 6 12.30 -19.57 19.06
C VAL A 6 13.72 -19.03 19.28
N PRO A 7 14.76 -19.55 18.58
CA PRO A 7 16.12 -19.06 18.79
C PRO A 7 16.22 -17.60 18.38
N SER A 8 16.72 -16.78 19.30
CA SER A 8 16.91 -15.32 19.15
C SER A 8 17.85 -14.92 18.00
N SER A 9 18.48 -15.90 17.34
CA SER A 9 19.45 -15.67 16.26
C SER A 9 18.84 -15.17 14.93
N ILE A 10 17.51 -15.24 14.78
CA ILE A 10 16.83 -14.75 13.55
C ILE A 10 16.77 -13.21 13.53
N PHE A 11 16.89 -12.56 14.68
CA PHE A 11 16.86 -11.10 14.85
C PHE A 11 18.18 -10.52 15.34
N ALA A 12 19.30 -11.26 15.19
CA ALA A 12 20.60 -10.70 15.50
C ALA A 12 20.87 -9.55 14.54
N GLU A 13 20.91 -8.32 15.06
CA GLU A 13 21.44 -7.17 14.31
C GLU A 13 22.80 -7.54 13.73
N PRO A 14 23.07 -7.24 12.46
CA PRO A 14 24.39 -7.46 11.89
C PRO A 14 25.39 -6.69 12.73
N ALA A 15 26.44 -7.38 13.17
CA ALA A 15 27.50 -6.77 13.97
C ALA A 15 28.01 -5.50 13.27
N PRO A 16 28.20 -4.38 13.98
CA PRO A 16 28.68 -3.15 13.38
C PRO A 16 29.99 -3.44 12.64
N ALA A 17 30.05 -3.01 11.36
CA ALA A 17 31.23 -3.20 10.54
C ALA A 17 32.45 -2.64 11.26
N SER A 18 33.55 -3.41 11.27
CA SER A 18 34.76 -2.97 11.94
C SER A 18 35.24 -1.63 11.35
N PRO A 19 35.85 -0.74 12.13
CA PRO A 19 36.35 0.56 11.64
C PRO A 19 37.22 0.45 10.39
N ARG A 20 37.98 -0.63 10.25
CA ARG A 20 38.82 -0.91 9.06
C ARG A 20 37.97 -1.19 7.80
N THR A 21 36.80 -1.82 7.95
CA THR A 21 35.91 -2.12 6.80
C THR A 21 35.23 -0.85 6.32
N MET A 22 34.83 0.04 7.24
CA MET A 22 34.27 1.35 6.89
C MET A 22 35.32 2.25 6.22
N GLU A 23 36.55 2.31 6.72
CA GLU A 23 37.61 3.12 6.12
C GLU A 23 37.96 2.66 4.69
N THR A 24 37.93 1.35 4.44
CA THR A 24 38.16 0.80 3.10
C THR A 24 36.98 1.08 2.16
N ALA A 25 35.75 1.06 2.66
CA ALA A 25 34.58 1.39 1.87
C ALA A 25 34.53 2.89 1.53
N VAL A 26 34.82 3.76 2.50
CA VAL A 26 34.89 5.22 2.27
C VAL A 26 36.03 5.58 1.31
N ARG A 27 37.20 4.91 1.42
CA ARG A 27 38.31 5.12 0.49
C ARG A 27 38.01 4.65 -0.94
N ARG A 28 37.19 3.57 -1.10
CA ARG A 28 36.71 3.11 -2.40
C ARG A 28 35.69 4.06 -3.03
N LEU A 29 34.82 4.67 -2.22
CA LEU A 29 33.88 5.69 -2.68
C LEU A 29 34.57 7.01 -3.08
N MET A 30 35.68 7.35 -2.43
CA MET A 30 36.45 8.55 -2.78
C MET A 30 37.45 8.36 -3.95
N SER A 31 37.66 7.12 -4.42
CA SER A 31 38.55 6.80 -5.54
C SER A 31 37.83 6.56 -6.88
N VAL A 32 36.54 6.87 -6.97
CA VAL A 32 35.87 6.94 -8.28
C VAL A 32 36.48 8.14 -9.01
N PRO A 33 37.17 7.95 -10.17
CA PRO A 33 37.66 9.07 -10.93
C PRO A 33 36.47 9.93 -11.33
N VAL A 34 36.40 11.13 -10.79
CA VAL A 34 35.50 12.15 -11.31
C VAL A 34 36.00 12.45 -12.72
N HIS A 35 35.30 11.92 -13.72
CA HIS A 35 35.53 12.31 -15.12
C HIS A 35 35.09 13.77 -15.24
N SER A 36 36.05 14.66 -15.01
CA SER A 36 35.89 16.12 -15.13
C SER A 36 35.53 16.57 -16.57
N ASP A 37 35.59 15.66 -17.53
CA ASP A 37 35.42 15.99 -18.94
C ASP A 37 33.96 15.95 -19.43
N LEU A 38 32.99 15.62 -18.55
CA LEU A 38 31.56 15.62 -18.87
C LEU A 38 30.80 16.87 -18.40
N TRP A 39 31.50 17.85 -17.84
CA TRP A 39 30.85 19.11 -17.47
C TRP A 39 30.75 19.98 -18.72
N PRO A 40 29.55 20.23 -19.27
CA PRO A 40 29.40 21.20 -20.35
C PRO A 40 29.87 22.55 -19.84
N ALA A 41 30.74 23.21 -20.60
CA ALA A 41 31.33 24.54 -20.30
C ALA A 41 30.33 25.71 -20.44
N GLY A 42 29.05 25.43 -20.38
CA GLY A 42 27.98 26.41 -20.22
C GLY A 42 27.52 26.32 -18.77
N GLY A 43 27.73 27.36 -17.98
CA GLY A 43 27.43 27.42 -16.56
C GLY A 43 25.93 27.29 -16.29
N ASP A 44 25.39 26.09 -16.48
CA ASP A 44 24.06 25.74 -16.01
C ASP A 44 24.10 25.78 -14.49
N LEU A 45 23.51 26.83 -13.94
CA LEU A 45 23.30 26.96 -12.50
C LEU A 45 22.61 25.67 -12.03
N LEU A 46 23.19 25.05 -11.01
CA LEU A 46 22.52 23.89 -10.37
C LEU A 46 21.08 24.29 -10.04
N PRO A 47 20.11 23.38 -10.27
CA PRO A 47 18.73 23.68 -9.94
C PRO A 47 18.60 24.03 -8.47
N THR A 48 17.72 24.95 -8.18
CA THR A 48 17.38 25.35 -6.81
C THR A 48 16.64 24.23 -6.09
N GLU A 49 16.66 24.22 -4.76
CA GLU A 49 15.90 23.27 -3.95
C GLU A 49 14.40 23.28 -4.33
N ALA A 50 13.84 24.47 -4.62
CA ALA A 50 12.44 24.60 -5.04
C ALA A 50 12.16 23.95 -6.40
N GLU A 51 13.10 24.01 -7.34
CA GLU A 51 12.98 23.36 -8.66
C GLU A 51 13.11 21.84 -8.52
N LEU A 52 14.03 21.34 -7.70
CA LEU A 52 14.14 19.91 -7.41
C LEU A 52 12.90 19.38 -6.69
N THR A 53 12.37 20.11 -5.72
CA THR A 53 11.12 19.72 -5.03
C THR A 53 9.95 19.68 -6.01
N ALA A 54 9.82 20.65 -6.92
CA ALA A 54 8.78 20.64 -7.93
C ALA A 54 8.93 19.42 -8.87
N ALA A 55 10.14 19.14 -9.35
CA ALA A 55 10.43 17.99 -10.20
C ALA A 55 10.15 16.67 -9.49
N GLU A 56 10.45 16.56 -8.18
CA GLU A 56 10.13 15.37 -7.39
C GLU A 56 8.62 15.14 -7.27
N VAL A 57 7.83 16.21 -7.02
CA VAL A 57 6.35 16.11 -6.97
C VAL A 57 5.80 15.71 -8.34
N GLU A 58 6.30 16.31 -9.42
CA GLU A 58 5.88 15.99 -10.78
C GLU A 58 6.22 14.52 -11.14
N ALA A 59 7.40 14.03 -10.76
CA ALA A 59 7.78 12.64 -10.95
C ALA A 59 6.86 11.67 -10.17
N ARG A 60 6.52 12.00 -8.91
CA ARG A 60 5.56 11.21 -8.11
C ARG A 60 4.18 11.21 -8.74
N TYR A 61 3.71 12.36 -9.22
CA TYR A 61 2.44 12.47 -9.91
C TYR A 61 2.43 11.67 -11.22
N ALA A 62 3.50 11.74 -12.00
CA ALA A 62 3.64 10.96 -13.22
C ALA A 62 3.59 9.44 -12.94
N LEU A 63 4.27 8.96 -11.89
CA LEU A 63 4.20 7.57 -11.45
C LEU A 63 2.79 7.21 -10.94
N HIS A 64 2.12 8.14 -10.25
CA HIS A 64 0.76 7.96 -9.77
C HIS A 64 -0.22 7.83 -10.94
N SER A 65 -0.12 8.67 -11.97
CA SER A 65 -1.01 8.67 -13.14
C SER A 65 -0.99 7.33 -13.91
N VAL A 66 0.14 6.63 -13.88
CA VAL A 66 0.29 5.28 -14.44
C VAL A 66 0.19 4.18 -13.38
N ARG A 67 -0.29 4.49 -12.16
CA ARG A 67 -0.43 3.55 -11.03
C ARG A 67 0.88 2.84 -10.62
N ALA A 68 2.03 3.44 -10.89
CA ALA A 68 3.33 2.90 -10.49
C ALA A 68 3.72 3.27 -9.04
N CYS A 69 2.89 4.04 -8.34
CA CYS A 69 2.97 4.29 -6.91
C CYS A 69 2.45 3.13 -6.05
N ILE A 70 1.72 2.18 -6.66
CA ILE A 70 1.11 1.01 -6.03
C ILE A 70 1.95 -0.24 -6.32
N GLY A 71 2.08 -1.14 -5.35
CA GLY A 71 2.84 -2.37 -5.52
C GLY A 71 4.33 -2.22 -5.22
N ARG A 72 5.20 -2.80 -6.06
CA ARG A 72 6.65 -2.71 -5.85
C ARG A 72 7.11 -1.26 -5.97
N PRO A 73 7.75 -0.71 -4.94
CA PRO A 73 8.09 0.70 -4.93
C PRO A 73 9.15 1.01 -5.99
N ILE A 74 8.82 1.96 -6.85
CA ILE A 74 9.82 2.70 -7.60
C ILE A 74 10.40 3.71 -6.61
N ALA A 75 11.71 3.64 -6.40
CA ALA A 75 12.42 4.55 -5.52
C ALA A 75 12.62 5.90 -6.21
N ILE A 76 12.36 6.97 -5.49
CA ILE A 76 12.67 8.33 -5.92
C ILE A 76 13.64 8.89 -4.91
N ARG A 77 14.79 9.38 -5.38
CA ARG A 77 15.83 9.97 -4.56
C ARG A 77 16.21 11.36 -5.08
N VAL A 78 16.49 12.26 -4.17
CA VAL A 78 17.06 13.56 -4.52
C VAL A 78 18.58 13.40 -4.55
N GLY A 79 19.15 13.45 -5.76
CA GLY A 79 20.58 13.46 -6.00
C GLY A 79 21.15 14.88 -6.09
N VAL A 80 22.40 14.99 -6.51
CA VAL A 80 23.05 16.30 -6.71
C VAL A 80 22.55 16.90 -8.02
N GLY A 81 21.63 17.87 -7.92
CA GLY A 81 21.08 18.60 -9.07
C GLY A 81 20.07 17.82 -9.91
N GLN A 82 19.62 16.67 -9.47
CA GLN A 82 18.62 15.86 -10.18
C GLN A 82 17.81 14.96 -9.24
N ILE A 83 16.67 14.52 -9.74
CA ILE A 83 15.82 13.50 -9.12
C ILE A 83 16.12 12.15 -9.80
N GLU A 84 16.51 11.17 -9.03
CA GLU A 84 16.81 9.82 -9.50
C GLU A 84 15.59 8.92 -9.24
N VAL A 85 15.09 8.31 -10.31
CA VAL A 85 13.96 7.37 -10.25
C VAL A 85 14.45 5.98 -10.62
N GLU A 86 14.46 5.06 -9.66
CA GLU A 86 14.96 3.70 -9.83
C GLU A 86 13.90 2.67 -9.49
N GLY A 87 13.82 1.60 -10.26
CA GLY A 87 12.90 0.51 -9.93
C GLY A 87 12.93 -0.67 -10.87
N VAL A 88 12.21 -1.71 -10.48
CA VAL A 88 11.98 -2.91 -11.31
C VAL A 88 10.49 -3.10 -11.47
N VAL A 89 10.04 -3.26 -12.71
CA VAL A 89 8.64 -3.47 -13.09
C VAL A 89 8.45 -4.84 -13.75
N ASP A 90 7.21 -5.30 -13.81
CA ASP A 90 6.90 -6.69 -14.18
C ASP A 90 7.18 -7.01 -15.65
N SER A 91 7.05 -6.04 -16.56
CA SER A 91 7.22 -6.26 -18.00
C SER A 91 7.88 -5.08 -18.71
N ASP A 92 8.32 -5.30 -19.95
CA ASP A 92 8.92 -4.27 -20.80
C ASP A 92 7.89 -3.21 -21.21
N GLU A 93 6.61 -3.61 -21.42
CA GLU A 93 5.51 -2.70 -21.70
C GLU A 93 5.30 -1.74 -20.53
N ARG A 94 5.32 -2.29 -19.30
CA ARG A 94 5.19 -1.50 -18.09
C ARG A 94 6.36 -0.54 -17.89
N LYS A 95 7.57 -0.99 -18.22
CA LYS A 95 8.77 -0.14 -18.23
C LYS A 95 8.60 1.03 -19.20
N ALA A 96 8.16 0.75 -20.44
CA ALA A 96 7.96 1.78 -21.45
C ALA A 96 6.90 2.81 -21.02
N GLU A 97 5.80 2.38 -20.40
CA GLU A 97 4.76 3.24 -19.85
C GLU A 97 5.31 4.18 -18.76
N VAL A 98 6.06 3.63 -17.81
CA VAL A 98 6.66 4.41 -16.72
C VAL A 98 7.68 5.43 -17.26
N LEU A 99 8.57 5.00 -18.15
CA LEU A 99 9.57 5.90 -18.76
C LEU A 99 8.90 6.99 -19.61
N LEU A 100 7.80 6.67 -20.29
CA LEU A 100 7.03 7.67 -21.06
C LEU A 100 6.39 8.70 -20.12
N ALA A 101 5.83 8.28 -19.01
CA ALA A 101 5.23 9.19 -18.02
C ALA A 101 6.25 10.14 -17.39
N LEU A 102 7.47 9.68 -17.17
CA LEU A 102 8.57 10.50 -16.63
C LEU A 102 9.26 11.38 -17.66
N ARG A 103 8.99 11.14 -18.96
CA ARG A 103 9.65 11.85 -20.04
C ARG A 103 9.28 13.33 -20.04
N GLY A 104 10.28 14.18 -20.07
CA GLY A 104 10.11 15.63 -20.19
C GLY A 104 9.97 16.36 -18.85
N ILE A 105 9.96 15.64 -17.72
CA ILE A 105 10.05 16.29 -16.41
C ILE A 105 11.50 16.77 -16.23
N PRO A 106 11.70 18.08 -15.97
CA PRO A 106 13.05 18.63 -15.84
C PRO A 106 13.76 18.00 -14.63
N HIS A 107 15.07 17.86 -14.72
CA HIS A 107 15.93 17.34 -13.65
C HIS A 107 15.60 15.90 -13.17
N VAL A 108 14.86 15.10 -13.96
CA VAL A 108 14.56 13.70 -13.65
C VAL A 108 15.42 12.78 -14.50
N ALA A 109 16.19 11.91 -13.82
CA ALA A 109 16.90 10.77 -14.41
C ALA A 109 16.18 9.48 -13.99
N ALA A 110 15.72 8.68 -14.95
CA ALA A 110 14.98 7.46 -14.66
C ALA A 110 15.75 6.21 -15.12
N GLU A 111 15.99 5.28 -14.19
CA GLU A 111 16.56 3.96 -14.42
C GLU A 111 15.57 2.88 -13.99
N VAL A 112 14.61 2.59 -14.87
CA VAL A 112 13.59 1.57 -14.64
C VAL A 112 13.93 0.34 -15.48
N ARG A 113 13.93 -0.84 -14.87
CA ARG A 113 14.23 -2.12 -15.52
C ARG A 113 13.01 -3.03 -15.46
N SER A 114 12.86 -3.90 -16.44
CA SER A 114 11.92 -5.02 -16.32
C SER A 114 12.52 -6.15 -15.48
N VAL A 115 11.66 -7.04 -14.96
CA VAL A 115 12.12 -8.24 -14.25
C VAL A 115 13.04 -9.07 -15.14
N ALA A 116 12.75 -9.20 -16.44
CA ALA A 116 13.58 -9.92 -17.39
C ALA A 116 15.00 -9.33 -17.45
N GLU A 117 15.13 -8.02 -17.62
CA GLU A 117 16.43 -7.33 -17.63
C GLU A 117 17.16 -7.42 -16.29
N ALA A 118 16.41 -7.35 -15.18
CA ALA A 118 17.01 -7.48 -13.85
C ALA A 118 17.62 -8.88 -13.63
N VAL A 119 16.96 -9.93 -14.11
CA VAL A 119 17.44 -11.32 -14.05
C VAL A 119 18.65 -11.53 -14.94
N GLU A 120 18.64 -11.01 -16.17
CA GLU A 120 19.79 -11.08 -17.07
C GLU A 120 21.03 -10.41 -16.48
N ASN A 121 20.89 -9.24 -15.88
CA ASN A 121 21.98 -8.50 -15.24
C ASN A 121 22.54 -9.18 -13.98
N LEU A 122 21.78 -10.06 -13.33
CA LEU A 122 22.30 -10.89 -12.23
C LEU A 122 23.24 -12.02 -12.73
N GLY A 123 23.50 -12.08 -14.06
CA GLY A 123 24.57 -12.89 -14.66
C GLY A 123 24.41 -14.36 -14.42
N GLY A 124 23.19 -14.92 -14.58
CA GLY A 124 23.00 -16.37 -14.44
C GLY A 124 23.49 -16.94 -13.11
N ARG A 125 23.71 -16.11 -12.08
CA ARG A 125 23.83 -16.63 -10.72
C ARG A 125 22.56 -17.42 -10.52
N GLU A 126 22.71 -18.75 -10.52
CA GLU A 126 21.67 -19.66 -10.06
C GLU A 126 21.02 -18.98 -8.87
N LEU A 127 19.82 -18.44 -9.10
CA LEU A 127 18.94 -18.20 -7.99
C LEU A 127 18.88 -19.56 -7.36
N ILE A 128 19.65 -19.75 -6.27
CA ILE A 128 19.49 -20.91 -5.43
C ILE A 128 18.04 -20.79 -5.01
N SER A 129 17.18 -21.39 -5.83
CA SER A 129 15.82 -21.70 -5.47
C SER A 129 15.99 -22.72 -4.36
N THR A 130 16.26 -22.20 -3.15
CA THR A 130 16.08 -22.97 -1.94
C THR A 130 14.63 -23.42 -2.05
N PRO A 131 14.37 -24.70 -2.30
CA PRO A 131 13.00 -25.15 -2.45
C PRO A 131 12.33 -24.82 -1.12
N LEU A 132 11.40 -23.85 -1.13
CA LEU A 132 10.53 -23.53 0.00
C LEU A 132 9.80 -24.74 0.56
N ASN A 133 9.84 -25.86 -0.19
CA ASN A 133 9.28 -27.15 0.19
C ASN A 133 10.03 -27.88 1.31
N GLN A 134 11.20 -27.43 1.76
CA GLN A 134 11.92 -28.11 2.85
C GLN A 134 11.50 -27.65 4.25
N LEU A 135 10.61 -26.63 4.36
CA LEU A 135 9.98 -26.28 5.62
C LEU A 135 8.66 -27.04 5.87
N ALA A 136 8.27 -27.91 4.95
CA ALA A 136 7.15 -28.87 5.15
C ALA A 136 7.57 -30.02 6.08
N GLY A 137 7.98 -29.68 7.30
CA GLY A 137 8.07 -30.61 8.42
C GLY A 137 6.68 -30.96 8.89
N ALA A 138 6.15 -32.05 8.37
CA ALA A 138 5.32 -33.02 9.08
C ALA A 138 4.10 -32.55 9.89
N ASP A 139 3.33 -31.57 9.41
CA ASP A 139 1.95 -31.47 9.84
C ASP A 139 1.04 -31.68 8.61
N THR A 140 0.53 -32.90 8.44
CA THR A 140 -0.28 -33.33 7.30
C THR A 140 -1.73 -32.79 7.35
N THR A 141 -2.01 -31.85 8.22
CA THR A 141 -3.28 -31.13 8.23
C THR A 141 -3.29 -30.16 7.05
N LYS A 142 -4.20 -30.41 6.09
CA LYS A 142 -4.43 -29.45 5.00
C LYS A 142 -4.75 -28.09 5.59
N PRO A 143 -4.14 -27.01 5.07
CA PRO A 143 -4.51 -25.68 5.50
C PRO A 143 -6.01 -25.46 5.26
N ARG A 144 -6.70 -24.89 6.23
CA ARG A 144 -8.14 -24.64 6.19
C ARG A 144 -8.43 -23.20 6.54
N LEU A 145 -9.55 -22.71 6.01
CA LEU A 145 -10.04 -21.39 6.40
C LEU A 145 -10.55 -21.42 7.84
N PRO A 146 -10.26 -20.41 8.65
CA PRO A 146 -10.76 -20.32 10.02
C PRO A 146 -12.27 -20.45 10.17
N ILE A 147 -13.01 -19.92 9.18
CA ILE A 147 -14.48 -19.89 9.16
C ILE A 147 -15.09 -20.94 8.20
N GLU A 148 -14.31 -21.88 7.69
CA GLU A 148 -14.75 -22.83 6.65
C GLU A 148 -16.01 -23.62 7.05
N ASP A 149 -16.06 -24.15 8.27
CA ASP A 149 -17.21 -24.94 8.73
C ASP A 149 -18.50 -24.09 8.85
N LEU A 150 -18.36 -22.80 9.13
CA LEU A 150 -19.49 -21.87 9.16
C LEU A 150 -19.98 -21.57 7.74
N LEU A 151 -19.06 -21.29 6.82
CA LEU A 151 -19.38 -21.03 5.41
C LEU A 151 -19.96 -22.27 4.73
N GLN A 152 -19.46 -23.47 5.03
CA GLN A 152 -20.02 -24.72 4.49
C GLN A 152 -21.49 -24.88 4.89
N ARG A 153 -21.84 -24.66 6.16
CA ARG A 153 -23.24 -24.71 6.62
C ARG A 153 -24.10 -23.64 5.93
N TYR A 154 -23.61 -22.42 5.84
CA TYR A 154 -24.32 -21.31 5.21
C TYR A 154 -24.64 -21.59 3.73
N PHE A 155 -23.63 -21.93 2.92
CA PHE A 155 -23.83 -22.18 1.50
C PHE A 155 -24.61 -23.48 1.22
N SER A 156 -24.43 -24.51 2.04
CA SER A 156 -25.21 -25.77 1.91
C SER A 156 -26.70 -25.56 2.18
N ALA A 157 -27.04 -24.69 3.14
CA ALA A 157 -28.43 -24.38 3.45
C ALA A 157 -29.06 -23.32 2.50
N GLY A 158 -28.22 -22.50 1.86
CA GLY A 158 -28.63 -21.40 0.98
C GLY A 158 -28.43 -21.70 -0.50
N LYS A 159 -27.45 -21.05 -1.12
CA LYS A 159 -27.21 -21.03 -2.58
C LYS A 159 -26.99 -22.40 -3.21
N CYS A 160 -26.46 -23.36 -2.46
CA CYS A 160 -26.19 -24.73 -2.93
C CYS A 160 -27.26 -25.76 -2.49
N ALA A 161 -28.32 -25.35 -1.82
CA ALA A 161 -29.37 -26.24 -1.35
C ALA A 161 -30.10 -26.98 -2.49
N GLY A 162 -30.56 -28.21 -2.22
CA GLY A 162 -31.37 -29.00 -3.17
C GLY A 162 -30.59 -29.64 -4.32
N ARG A 163 -29.26 -29.51 -4.36
CA ARG A 163 -28.40 -30.19 -5.34
C ARG A 163 -28.09 -31.64 -4.87
N PRO A 164 -27.79 -32.59 -5.79
CA PRO A 164 -27.20 -33.86 -5.44
C PRO A 164 -25.92 -33.69 -4.60
N SER A 165 -25.63 -34.63 -3.70
CA SER A 165 -24.54 -34.52 -2.71
C SER A 165 -23.22 -34.07 -3.29
N ASP A 166 -22.76 -34.69 -4.39
CA ASP A 166 -21.48 -34.36 -5.00
C ASP A 166 -21.49 -32.96 -5.65
N ALA A 167 -22.59 -32.63 -6.33
CA ALA A 167 -22.76 -31.28 -6.93
C ALA A 167 -22.96 -30.21 -5.85
N GLN A 168 -23.56 -30.53 -4.72
CA GLN A 168 -23.68 -29.62 -3.58
C GLN A 168 -22.31 -29.32 -2.97
N SER A 169 -21.51 -30.36 -2.73
CA SER A 169 -20.15 -30.19 -2.19
C SER A 169 -19.29 -29.37 -3.10
N ALA A 170 -19.28 -29.64 -4.40
CA ALA A 170 -18.52 -28.83 -5.38
C ALA A 170 -18.99 -27.39 -5.41
N CYS A 171 -20.31 -27.13 -5.39
CA CYS A 171 -20.86 -25.78 -5.33
C CYS A 171 -20.40 -25.03 -4.08
N VAL A 172 -20.45 -25.67 -2.91
CA VAL A 172 -20.04 -25.06 -1.63
C VAL A 172 -18.56 -24.67 -1.66
N GLN A 173 -17.70 -25.56 -2.16
CA GLN A 173 -16.27 -25.27 -2.27
C GLN A 173 -15.99 -24.11 -3.22
N GLU A 174 -16.69 -24.02 -4.35
CA GLU A 174 -16.57 -22.92 -5.31
C GLU A 174 -16.99 -21.60 -4.69
N GLU A 175 -18.12 -21.55 -3.95
CA GLU A 175 -18.60 -20.35 -3.28
C GLU A 175 -17.63 -19.86 -2.17
N ILE A 176 -17.10 -20.78 -1.36
CA ILE A 176 -16.12 -20.47 -0.33
C ILE A 176 -14.83 -19.90 -0.98
N ALA A 177 -14.32 -20.58 -2.01
CA ALA A 177 -13.11 -20.15 -2.70
C ALA A 177 -13.32 -18.79 -3.39
N GLY A 178 -14.50 -18.55 -3.98
CA GLY A 178 -14.88 -17.28 -4.58
C GLY A 178 -14.88 -16.17 -3.54
N LEU A 179 -15.63 -16.35 -2.46
CA LEU A 179 -15.73 -15.37 -1.37
C LEU A 179 -14.36 -15.01 -0.78
N SER A 180 -13.56 -16.04 -0.46
CA SER A 180 -12.22 -15.81 0.12
C SER A 180 -11.30 -15.06 -0.85
N ARG A 181 -11.32 -15.44 -2.13
CA ARG A 181 -10.50 -14.76 -3.16
C ARG A 181 -10.86 -13.29 -3.29
N GLU A 182 -12.13 -12.97 -3.35
CA GLU A 182 -12.61 -11.59 -3.49
C GLU A 182 -12.34 -10.78 -2.22
N ALA A 183 -12.61 -11.36 -1.03
CA ALA A 183 -12.29 -10.70 0.25
C ALA A 183 -10.79 -10.37 0.37
N LEU A 184 -9.92 -11.31 0.00
CA LEU A 184 -8.47 -11.08 0.02
C LEU A 184 -8.02 -10.09 -1.06
N ALA A 185 -8.65 -10.09 -2.24
CA ALA A 185 -8.33 -9.15 -3.31
C ALA A 185 -8.64 -7.70 -2.90
N HIS A 186 -9.83 -7.44 -2.33
CA HIS A 186 -10.18 -6.12 -1.81
C HIS A 186 -9.30 -5.72 -0.63
N SER A 187 -8.96 -6.66 0.25
CA SER A 187 -8.02 -6.41 1.35
C SER A 187 -6.65 -5.96 0.84
N GLN A 188 -6.10 -6.66 -0.14
CA GLN A 188 -4.82 -6.31 -0.76
C GLN A 188 -4.89 -4.97 -1.50
N GLY A 189 -6.01 -4.70 -2.18
CA GLY A 189 -6.26 -3.41 -2.83
C GLY A 189 -6.26 -2.26 -1.83
N ALA A 190 -7.01 -2.38 -0.75
CA ALA A 190 -7.07 -1.39 0.31
C ALA A 190 -5.71 -1.16 0.99
N GLU A 191 -4.99 -2.23 1.32
CA GLU A 191 -3.65 -2.16 1.90
C GLU A 191 -2.67 -1.43 0.97
N ALA A 192 -2.70 -1.73 -0.33
CA ALA A 192 -1.84 -1.09 -1.32
C ALA A 192 -2.09 0.43 -1.41
N GLN A 193 -3.37 0.86 -1.35
CA GLN A 193 -3.73 2.28 -1.32
C GLN A 193 -3.30 2.95 -0.01
N ALA A 194 -3.52 2.31 1.14
CA ALA A 194 -3.07 2.81 2.43
C ALA A 194 -1.55 2.98 2.50
N TRP A 195 -0.78 2.02 1.97
CA TRP A 195 0.67 2.11 1.86
C TRP A 195 1.15 3.24 0.95
N ALA A 196 0.49 3.43 -0.19
CA ALA A 196 0.81 4.54 -1.09
C ALA A 196 0.52 5.89 -0.42
N LEU A 197 -0.62 6.02 0.25
CA LEU A 197 -1.01 7.20 0.99
C LEU A 197 -0.06 7.50 2.15
N ARG A 198 0.32 6.49 2.96
CA ARG A 198 1.30 6.63 4.04
C ARG A 198 2.62 7.19 3.52
N ARG A 199 3.19 6.60 2.47
CA ARG A 199 4.45 7.07 1.85
C ARG A 199 4.35 8.52 1.36
N LEU A 200 3.19 8.92 0.84
CA LEU A 200 2.96 10.29 0.39
C LEU A 200 2.90 11.26 1.58
N VAL A 201 2.22 10.88 2.67
CA VAL A 201 2.03 11.72 3.86
C VAL A 201 3.32 11.86 4.69
N GLU A 202 4.12 10.80 4.79
CA GLU A 202 5.40 10.81 5.50
C GLU A 202 6.52 11.51 4.71
N TRP A 203 6.29 11.80 3.44
CA TRP A 203 7.27 12.46 2.59
C TRP A 203 7.45 13.95 2.96
N GLY A 204 8.71 14.40 3.03
CA GLY A 204 9.07 15.75 3.48
C GLY A 204 8.34 16.89 2.77
N PRO A 205 8.24 16.94 1.41
CA PRO A 205 7.47 17.96 0.70
C PRO A 205 5.98 18.02 1.08
N PHE A 206 5.34 16.88 1.39
CA PHE A 206 3.97 16.89 1.89
C PHE A 206 3.86 17.58 3.26
N LEU A 207 4.82 17.35 4.15
CA LEU A 207 4.87 18.00 5.47
C LEU A 207 5.10 19.52 5.38
N LYS A 208 5.79 19.97 4.32
CA LYS A 208 6.06 21.38 4.02
C LYS A 208 5.16 21.95 2.91
N ARG A 209 3.99 21.36 2.67
CA ARG A 209 3.11 21.68 1.54
C ARG A 209 2.73 23.15 1.43
N ASP A 210 2.72 23.86 2.55
CA ASP A 210 2.38 25.30 2.58
C ASP A 210 3.47 26.17 1.94
N GLU A 211 4.70 25.68 1.88
CA GLU A 211 5.85 26.33 1.25
C GLU A 211 5.89 26.09 -0.27
N LEU A 212 5.10 25.11 -0.77
CA LEU A 212 5.09 24.73 -2.17
C LEU A 212 4.34 25.73 -3.05
N ARG A 213 4.77 25.85 -4.31
CA ARG A 213 4.03 26.59 -5.33
C ARG A 213 2.63 25.98 -5.52
N THR A 214 1.66 26.84 -5.87
CA THR A 214 0.26 26.40 -6.02
C THR A 214 0.08 25.23 -6.98
N ALA A 215 0.77 25.22 -8.13
CA ALA A 215 0.70 24.11 -9.08
C ALA A 215 1.19 22.79 -8.47
N THR A 216 2.33 22.81 -7.80
CA THR A 216 2.93 21.64 -7.15
C THR A 216 2.02 21.10 -6.02
N ARG A 217 1.45 22.00 -5.21
CA ARG A 217 0.48 21.64 -4.16
C ARG A 217 -0.76 20.95 -4.73
N ARG A 218 -1.24 21.42 -5.88
CA ARG A 218 -2.39 20.80 -6.54
C ARG A 218 -2.13 19.38 -6.98
N LEU A 219 -0.93 19.05 -7.44
CA LEU A 219 -0.57 17.67 -7.76
C LEU A 219 -0.61 16.76 -6.51
N LEU A 220 -0.14 17.27 -5.36
CA LEU A 220 -0.26 16.55 -4.08
C LEU A 220 -1.72 16.34 -3.68
N GLU A 221 -2.55 17.37 -3.81
CA GLU A 221 -4.00 17.28 -3.53
C GLU A 221 -4.64 16.16 -4.38
N ILE A 222 -4.35 16.14 -5.67
CA ILE A 222 -4.89 15.12 -6.58
C ILE A 222 -4.48 13.71 -6.12
N MET A 223 -3.17 13.49 -5.88
CA MET A 223 -2.66 12.19 -5.46
C MET A 223 -3.31 11.71 -4.15
N VAL A 224 -3.43 12.58 -3.15
CA VAL A 224 -4.06 12.23 -1.86
C VAL A 224 -5.52 11.85 -2.06
N ARG A 225 -6.28 12.67 -2.81
CA ARG A 225 -7.71 12.42 -3.04
C ARG A 225 -7.94 11.13 -3.80
N GLU A 226 -7.20 10.88 -4.88
CA GLU A 226 -7.35 9.66 -5.68
C GLU A 226 -7.00 8.40 -4.88
N HIS A 227 -5.99 8.45 -3.99
CA HIS A 227 -5.72 7.33 -3.09
C HIS A 227 -6.82 7.12 -2.04
N ILE A 228 -7.39 8.19 -1.48
CA ILE A 228 -8.52 8.10 -0.55
C ILE A 228 -9.75 7.53 -1.24
N ASP A 229 -10.09 8.04 -2.43
CA ASP A 229 -11.24 7.56 -3.20
C ASP A 229 -11.10 6.08 -3.57
N ALA A 230 -9.91 5.67 -4.01
CA ALA A 230 -9.62 4.27 -4.33
C ALA A 230 -9.68 3.37 -3.08
N LEU A 231 -9.10 3.82 -1.96
CA LEU A 231 -9.16 3.11 -0.69
C LEU A 231 -10.60 2.91 -0.22
N ARG A 232 -11.40 3.99 -0.23
CA ARG A 232 -12.81 3.93 0.11
C ARG A 232 -13.56 2.93 -0.75
N ASN A 233 -13.36 2.96 -2.06
CA ASN A 233 -14.02 2.03 -2.97
C ASN A 233 -13.70 0.57 -2.65
N GLU A 234 -12.44 0.23 -2.35
CA GLU A 234 -12.06 -1.14 -1.94
C GLU A 234 -12.75 -1.56 -0.63
N LEU A 235 -12.83 -0.67 0.35
CA LEU A 235 -13.47 -0.95 1.63
C LEU A 235 -15.00 -1.07 1.51
N GLU A 236 -15.65 -0.20 0.73
CA GLU A 236 -17.09 -0.28 0.45
C GLU A 236 -17.44 -1.60 -0.27
N GLN A 237 -16.65 -2.03 -1.25
CA GLN A 237 -16.84 -3.30 -1.96
C GLN A 237 -16.63 -4.48 -1.02
N SER A 238 -15.57 -4.48 -0.20
CA SER A 238 -15.32 -5.49 0.81
C SER A 238 -16.51 -5.58 1.79
N GLN A 239 -16.98 -4.45 2.30
CA GLN A 239 -18.12 -4.42 3.22
C GLN A 239 -19.42 -4.91 2.56
N ALA A 240 -19.73 -4.45 1.35
CA ALA A 240 -20.96 -4.84 0.64
C ALA A 240 -21.01 -6.36 0.40
N GLN A 241 -19.86 -6.97 0.16
CA GLN A 241 -19.74 -8.39 -0.05
C GLN A 241 -19.81 -9.20 1.26
N LEU A 242 -19.04 -8.78 2.27
CA LEU A 242 -18.85 -9.54 3.50
C LEU A 242 -20.02 -9.39 4.48
N LYS A 243 -20.56 -8.18 4.61
CA LYS A 243 -21.60 -7.87 5.62
C LYS A 243 -22.83 -8.79 5.58
N PRO A 244 -23.47 -9.08 4.43
CA PRO A 244 -24.65 -9.94 4.41
C PRO A 244 -24.32 -11.37 4.85
N ILE A 245 -23.15 -11.90 4.46
CA ILE A 245 -22.75 -13.27 4.78
C ILE A 245 -22.35 -13.41 6.25
N LEU A 246 -21.45 -12.51 6.72
CA LEU A 246 -20.97 -12.55 8.11
C LEU A 246 -22.09 -12.24 9.11
N SER A 247 -22.99 -11.30 8.80
CA SER A 247 -24.17 -11.02 9.65
C SER A 247 -25.09 -12.22 9.75
N ALA A 248 -25.32 -12.95 8.65
CA ALA A 248 -26.11 -14.18 8.67
C ALA A 248 -25.44 -15.30 9.50
N LEU A 249 -24.11 -15.43 9.40
CA LEU A 249 -23.33 -16.39 10.20
C LEU A 249 -23.34 -16.08 11.69
N LEU A 250 -23.42 -14.81 12.06
CA LEU A 250 -23.50 -14.32 13.45
C LEU A 250 -24.92 -14.37 14.02
N GLY A 251 -25.91 -14.92 13.30
CA GLY A 251 -27.27 -15.10 13.76
C GLY A 251 -28.15 -13.85 13.65
N GLY A 252 -27.77 -12.88 12.82
CA GLY A 252 -28.56 -11.65 12.59
C GLY A 252 -28.58 -10.66 13.77
N ASP A 253 -27.93 -11.00 14.89
CA ASP A 253 -27.94 -10.17 16.11
C ASP A 253 -26.80 -9.12 16.08
N THR A 254 -26.76 -8.35 14.99
CA THR A 254 -25.89 -7.17 14.87
C THR A 254 -26.53 -5.93 15.48
N SER A 255 -27.75 -6.03 16.01
CA SER A 255 -28.49 -4.91 16.62
C SER A 255 -27.85 -4.36 17.90
N GLY A 256 -26.94 -5.08 18.52
CA GLY A 256 -26.22 -4.65 19.72
C GLY A 256 -24.92 -3.87 19.45
N MET A 257 -24.52 -3.74 18.18
CA MET A 257 -23.34 -2.97 17.76
C MET A 257 -23.69 -1.50 17.44
N GLU A 258 -24.78 -0.99 18.02
CA GLU A 258 -25.06 0.43 17.96
C GLU A 258 -23.96 1.17 18.72
N LYS A 259 -23.19 1.92 17.93
CA LYS A 259 -22.06 2.76 18.26
C LYS A 259 -22.11 3.25 19.71
N GLN A 260 -21.31 2.70 20.59
CA GLN A 260 -20.68 3.54 21.56
C GLN A 260 -19.58 4.32 20.82
N LEU A 261 -20.03 5.30 20.01
CA LEU A 261 -19.21 6.43 19.63
C LEU A 261 -18.76 7.07 20.93
N VAL A 262 -17.64 6.61 21.45
CA VAL A 262 -16.88 7.43 22.37
C VAL A 262 -16.36 8.56 21.48
N PRO A 263 -16.90 9.79 21.62
CA PRO A 263 -16.31 10.93 20.96
C PRO A 263 -14.90 10.99 21.55
N THR A 264 -13.89 10.65 20.80
CA THR A 264 -12.53 11.02 21.16
C THR A 264 -12.49 12.53 21.11
N ALA A 265 -12.72 13.15 22.26
CA ALA A 265 -12.82 14.60 22.49
C ALA A 265 -11.56 15.39 22.09
N ASP A 266 -10.57 14.76 21.50
CA ASP A 266 -9.29 15.33 21.09
C ASP A 266 -9.15 15.55 19.57
N GLN A 267 -10.25 15.41 18.78
CA GLN A 267 -10.17 15.60 17.32
C GLN A 267 -10.03 17.07 16.88
N GLN A 268 -10.14 18.03 17.81
CA GLN A 268 -10.04 19.46 17.50
C GLN A 268 -8.57 19.95 17.54
N GLY A 269 -7.75 19.48 16.64
CA GLY A 269 -6.36 19.95 16.51
C GLY A 269 -5.42 19.03 15.75
N ASP A 270 -5.90 17.91 15.26
CA ASP A 270 -5.06 16.98 14.51
C ASP A 270 -4.68 17.56 13.14
N SER A 271 -3.38 17.51 12.86
CA SER A 271 -2.90 17.83 11.51
C SER A 271 -3.48 16.85 10.49
N LEU A 272 -3.67 17.29 9.24
CA LEU A 272 -4.08 16.42 8.14
C LEU A 272 -3.22 15.16 8.06
N SER A 273 -1.90 15.31 8.22
CA SER A 273 -0.95 14.17 8.23
C SER A 273 -1.29 13.17 9.33
N GLY A 274 -1.60 13.64 10.54
CA GLY A 274 -2.00 12.78 11.67
C GLY A 274 -3.28 12.01 11.38
N SER A 275 -4.30 12.67 10.82
CA SER A 275 -5.57 12.02 10.45
C SER A 275 -5.39 10.95 9.37
N LEU A 276 -4.60 11.24 8.32
CA LEU A 276 -4.29 10.29 7.26
C LEU A 276 -3.48 9.09 7.75
N LEU A 277 -2.50 9.29 8.65
CA LEU A 277 -1.73 8.19 9.23
C LEU A 277 -2.58 7.28 10.13
N ARG A 278 -3.53 7.85 10.89
CA ARG A 278 -4.50 7.05 11.66
C ARG A 278 -5.40 6.21 10.76
N LEU A 279 -5.90 6.79 9.67
CA LEU A 279 -6.65 6.03 8.66
C LEU A 279 -5.82 4.84 8.15
N CYS A 280 -4.57 5.07 7.73
CA CYS A 280 -3.69 4.00 7.24
C CYS A 280 -3.50 2.89 8.29
N ALA A 281 -3.31 3.24 9.56
CA ALA A 281 -3.17 2.27 10.64
C ALA A 281 -4.46 1.46 10.87
N ALA A 282 -5.62 2.12 10.83
CA ALA A 282 -6.92 1.47 10.99
C ALA A 282 -7.23 0.51 9.81
N VAL A 283 -6.82 0.88 8.59
CA VAL A 283 -6.91 0.00 7.42
C VAL A 283 -6.00 -1.22 7.57
N GLU A 284 -4.75 -1.06 7.98
CA GLU A 284 -3.82 -2.17 8.24
C GLU A 284 -4.42 -3.16 9.27
N GLU A 285 -5.04 -2.65 10.32
CA GLU A 285 -5.73 -3.49 11.33
C GLU A 285 -6.89 -4.26 10.70
N ALA A 286 -7.78 -3.61 9.93
CA ALA A 286 -8.88 -4.26 9.25
C ALA A 286 -8.40 -5.35 8.26
N MET A 287 -7.31 -5.07 7.52
CA MET A 287 -6.73 -6.03 6.58
C MET A 287 -6.14 -7.24 7.29
N ASN A 288 -5.49 -7.05 8.44
CA ASN A 288 -5.00 -8.16 9.27
C ASN A 288 -6.14 -9.05 9.79
N LEU A 289 -7.28 -8.45 10.17
CA LEU A 289 -8.48 -9.19 10.54
C LEU A 289 -9.06 -9.98 9.35
N ALA A 290 -9.12 -9.38 8.16
CA ALA A 290 -9.57 -10.04 6.95
C ALA A 290 -8.65 -11.21 6.57
N LEU A 291 -7.34 -11.03 6.59
CA LEU A 291 -6.36 -12.10 6.37
C LEU A 291 -6.52 -13.21 7.40
N GLY A 292 -6.66 -12.88 8.69
CA GLY A 292 -6.89 -13.84 9.77
C GLY A 292 -8.20 -14.63 9.62
N THR A 293 -9.18 -14.09 8.90
CA THR A 293 -10.51 -14.71 8.70
C THR A 293 -10.58 -15.55 7.42
N PHE A 294 -10.00 -15.04 6.31
CA PHE A 294 -10.17 -15.61 4.96
C PHE A 294 -8.90 -16.22 4.35
N ALA A 295 -7.73 -16.11 4.99
CA ALA A 295 -6.54 -16.81 4.52
C ALA A 295 -6.47 -18.23 5.11
N GLU A 296 -6.03 -19.19 4.29
CA GLU A 296 -5.77 -20.55 4.76
C GLU A 296 -4.65 -20.57 5.80
N THR A 297 -4.89 -21.24 6.92
CA THR A 297 -3.93 -21.35 8.01
C THR A 297 -3.88 -22.78 8.56
N ASN A 298 -2.70 -23.19 9.01
CA ASN A 298 -2.51 -24.43 9.78
C ASN A 298 -2.68 -24.20 11.30
N ARG A 299 -2.94 -22.94 11.73
CA ARG A 299 -3.13 -22.62 13.15
C ARG A 299 -4.61 -22.60 13.47
N PRO A 300 -5.04 -23.25 14.57
CA PRO A 300 -6.41 -23.10 15.04
C PRO A 300 -6.66 -21.65 15.42
N VAL A 301 -7.62 -21.00 14.78
CA VAL A 301 -8.09 -19.68 15.17
C VAL A 301 -9.01 -19.83 16.37
N GLY A 302 -8.68 -19.16 17.48
CA GLY A 302 -9.31 -19.39 18.77
C GLY A 302 -10.81 -19.10 18.83
N GLN A 303 -11.29 -18.07 18.10
CA GLN A 303 -12.71 -17.66 18.11
C GLN A 303 -13.06 -16.99 16.77
N PRO A 304 -13.45 -17.79 15.75
CA PRO A 304 -13.75 -17.23 14.42
C PRO A 304 -14.93 -16.24 14.43
N GLU A 305 -15.91 -16.43 15.31
CA GLU A 305 -17.05 -15.53 15.45
C GLU A 305 -16.63 -14.15 15.96
N GLN A 306 -15.67 -14.11 16.87
CA GLN A 306 -15.15 -12.85 17.39
C GLN A 306 -14.36 -12.09 16.30
N ALA A 307 -13.52 -12.79 15.54
CA ALA A 307 -12.78 -12.19 14.42
C ALA A 307 -13.72 -11.61 13.34
N MET A 308 -14.82 -12.32 13.03
CA MET A 308 -15.85 -11.81 12.11
C MET A 308 -16.54 -10.55 12.63
N LYS A 309 -16.87 -10.50 13.94
CA LYS A 309 -17.47 -9.32 14.56
C LYS A 309 -16.52 -8.12 14.53
N GLU A 310 -15.28 -8.33 14.90
CA GLU A 310 -14.25 -7.28 14.89
C GLU A 310 -14.01 -6.74 13.47
N LEU A 311 -13.93 -7.63 12.46
CA LEU A 311 -13.80 -7.22 11.07
C LEU A 311 -14.99 -6.36 10.60
N LEU A 312 -16.23 -6.81 10.85
CA LEU A 312 -17.42 -6.01 10.47
C LEU A 312 -17.46 -4.66 11.18
N SER A 313 -17.16 -4.64 12.49
CA SER A 313 -17.11 -3.40 13.26
C SER A 313 -16.08 -2.43 12.70
N LYS A 314 -14.89 -2.94 12.35
CA LYS A 314 -13.82 -2.12 11.81
C LYS A 314 -14.11 -1.58 10.41
N LEU A 315 -14.75 -2.38 9.55
CA LEU A 315 -15.21 -1.92 8.24
C LEU A 315 -16.32 -0.87 8.35
N ASP A 316 -17.27 -1.03 9.29
CA ASP A 316 -18.34 -0.04 9.55
C ASP A 316 -17.72 1.28 10.09
N GLU A 317 -16.74 1.21 11.01
CA GLU A 317 -16.02 2.38 11.54
C GLU A 317 -15.29 3.13 10.42
N LEU A 318 -14.45 2.43 9.65
CA LEU A 318 -13.69 3.02 8.56
C LEU A 318 -14.58 3.71 7.53
N ASN A 319 -15.67 3.05 7.09
CA ASN A 319 -16.59 3.66 6.13
C ASN A 319 -17.34 4.87 6.71
N GLY A 320 -17.54 4.93 8.03
CA GLY A 320 -18.12 6.08 8.72
C GLY A 320 -17.18 7.29 8.81
N ASP A 321 -15.88 7.09 8.83
CA ASP A 321 -14.88 8.14 9.01
C ASP A 321 -14.51 8.89 7.72
N PHE A 322 -14.75 8.29 6.53
CA PHE A 322 -14.38 8.89 5.25
C PHE A 322 -14.98 10.28 4.97
N PRO A 323 -16.28 10.56 5.24
CA PRO A 323 -16.85 11.88 4.97
C PRO A 323 -16.13 13.00 5.72
N ASP A 324 -15.79 12.77 6.99
CA ASP A 324 -15.11 13.76 7.83
C ASP A 324 -13.66 13.96 7.36
N LEU A 325 -12.98 12.87 7.00
CA LEU A 325 -11.64 12.94 6.44
C LEU A 325 -11.61 13.68 5.09
N GLU A 326 -12.54 13.40 4.19
CA GLU A 326 -12.65 14.11 2.91
C GLU A 326 -12.91 15.61 3.11
N ALA A 327 -13.77 15.96 4.07
CA ALA A 327 -14.00 17.36 4.44
C ALA A 327 -12.72 18.02 4.97
N HIS A 328 -11.94 17.32 5.80
CA HIS A 328 -10.66 17.79 6.32
C HIS A 328 -9.63 17.96 5.21
N VAL A 329 -9.46 16.96 4.33
CA VAL A 329 -8.57 17.04 3.15
C VAL A 329 -8.93 18.25 2.27
N ARG A 330 -10.22 18.44 2.01
CA ARG A 330 -10.70 19.58 1.23
C ARG A 330 -10.40 20.90 1.92
N ALA A 331 -10.61 21.01 3.21
CA ALA A 331 -10.34 22.23 3.97
C ALA A 331 -8.86 22.61 3.96
N GLU A 332 -7.98 21.62 4.21
CA GLU A 332 -6.53 21.82 4.34
C GLU A 332 -5.82 21.99 3.00
N LEU A 333 -6.19 21.24 1.96
CA LEU A 333 -5.50 21.29 0.67
C LEU A 333 -6.11 22.28 -0.31
N SER A 334 -7.46 22.52 -0.27
CA SER A 334 -8.15 23.44 -1.17
C SER A 334 -8.40 24.82 -0.55
N GLY A 335 -8.24 24.97 0.77
CA GLY A 335 -8.64 26.17 1.53
C GLY A 335 -7.83 27.44 1.22
N PHE A 336 -6.71 27.35 0.54
CA PHE A 336 -5.84 28.50 0.17
C PHE A 336 -6.24 29.19 -1.15
N GLY A 337 -7.26 28.68 -1.86
CA GLY A 337 -7.75 29.29 -3.11
C GLY A 337 -8.67 30.50 -2.94
N LYS A 338 -9.01 30.94 -1.72
CA LYS A 338 -9.97 32.06 -1.49
C LYS A 338 -9.35 33.44 -1.42
N THR A 339 -8.03 33.59 -1.51
CA THR A 339 -7.39 34.89 -1.67
C THR A 339 -6.98 35.09 -3.13
N GLY A 340 -7.95 35.50 -3.95
CA GLY A 340 -7.78 36.33 -5.14
C GLY A 340 -6.86 35.79 -6.23
N VAL A 341 -7.31 34.86 -7.07
CA VAL A 341 -6.92 34.89 -8.49
C VAL A 341 -8.17 34.52 -9.32
N SER A 342 -8.77 35.54 -9.87
CA SER A 342 -9.76 35.47 -10.94
C SER A 342 -9.09 35.09 -12.26
N SER A 343 -9.73 34.19 -13.03
CA SER A 343 -9.83 34.21 -14.51
C SER A 343 -8.65 33.87 -15.42
N GLU A 344 -7.57 33.24 -15.02
CA GLU A 344 -6.50 32.92 -16.01
C GLU A 344 -6.51 31.45 -16.54
N TRP A 345 -7.49 30.64 -16.20
CA TRP A 345 -7.46 29.20 -16.53
C TRP A 345 -8.45 28.74 -17.64
N GLN A 346 -8.94 29.68 -18.49
CA GLN A 346 -9.79 29.31 -19.64
C GLN A 346 -9.06 29.06 -20.96
N GLU A 347 -7.73 29.18 -21.01
CA GLU A 347 -6.96 29.06 -22.27
C GLU A 347 -6.22 27.74 -22.51
N TRP A 348 -6.40 26.72 -21.67
CA TRP A 348 -5.80 25.39 -21.89
C TRP A 348 -6.88 24.30 -21.99
N LYS A 349 -7.69 24.38 -23.07
CA LYS A 349 -8.48 23.23 -23.58
C LYS A 349 -8.14 23.00 -25.02
#